data_157f4086c89bf8ba278fcc62dd652dff
#
_entry.id   157f4086c89bf8ba278fcc62dd652dff
#
_cell.length_a   1.000
_cell.length_b   1.000
_cell.length_c   1.000
_cell.angle_alpha   90.00
_cell.angle_beta   90.00
_cell.angle_gamma   90.00
#
_symmetry.space_group_name_H-M   'P 1'
#
loop_
_entity.id
_entity.type
_entity.pdbx_description
1 polymer ?
#
loop_
_entity_poly.entity_id
_entity_poly.type
_entity_poly.pdbx_seq_one_letter_code
_entity_poly.pdbx_strand_id
1 'polypeptide(L)'
;DGTDESGRSDYDQHNVQILDVADDGTVEFLVYGYMNRGNHEGNQGLGLYSYSKDGAVTERFFADSSRSYDEIRQDIEKLSYLNENGMFYVYQDGAVYGIDLSSKEYMVVADGLTEETSAISSDRTRLAWLEGQDAYEAKTIHVFNMATGEKQEIQAPEGSVLRALGFVQGDFVY
;
A
#
# COMPACT_ATOMS: atom_id res chain seq x y z
N ASP A 1 24.01 -7.58 -17.53
CA ASP A 1 24.16 -6.19 -17.97
C ASP A 1 23.17 -5.25 -17.30
N GLY A 2 22.14 -5.71 -16.59
CA GLY A 2 21.23 -4.87 -15.84
C GLY A 2 20.52 -3.77 -16.66
N THR A 3 20.20 -4.04 -17.91
CA THR A 3 19.40 -3.14 -18.75
C THR A 3 18.12 -3.84 -19.16
N ASP A 4 16.98 -3.15 -19.01
CA ASP A 4 15.70 -3.62 -19.54
C ASP A 4 15.64 -3.46 -21.07
N GLU A 5 14.54 -3.93 -21.69
CA GLU A 5 14.32 -3.79 -23.14
C GLU A 5 14.26 -2.33 -23.62
N SER A 6 14.11 -1.36 -22.73
CA SER A 6 14.16 0.09 -23.01
C SER A 6 15.57 0.66 -22.99
N GLY A 7 16.58 -0.14 -22.61
CA GLY A 7 17.97 0.27 -22.50
C GLY A 7 18.29 1.09 -21.25
N ARG A 8 17.40 1.11 -20.25
CA ARG A 8 17.64 1.70 -18.94
C ARG A 8 18.41 0.71 -18.07
N SER A 9 19.38 1.22 -17.30
CA SER A 9 20.04 0.45 -16.26
C SER A 9 19.07 0.18 -15.11
N ASP A 10 19.05 -1.03 -14.55
CA ASP A 10 18.28 -1.35 -13.33
C ASP A 10 18.64 -0.42 -12.16
N TYR A 11 19.85 0.11 -12.16
CA TYR A 11 20.34 1.08 -11.16
C TYR A 11 19.75 2.49 -11.30
N ASP A 12 19.02 2.80 -12.38
CA ASP A 12 18.35 4.08 -12.60
C ASP A 12 16.82 3.97 -12.44
N GLN A 13 16.31 2.79 -12.15
CA GLN A 13 14.86 2.55 -12.02
C GLN A 13 14.38 2.97 -10.63
N HIS A 14 13.86 4.18 -10.54
CA HIS A 14 13.17 4.70 -9.36
C HIS A 14 12.03 5.62 -9.77
N ASN A 15 11.11 5.84 -8.87
CA ASN A 15 9.98 6.74 -9.09
C ASN A 15 9.61 7.48 -7.81
N VAL A 16 8.86 8.57 -7.97
CA VAL A 16 8.34 9.40 -6.89
C VAL A 16 6.83 9.48 -7.01
N GLN A 17 6.11 9.26 -5.91
CA GLN A 17 4.67 9.39 -5.83
C GLN A 17 4.29 10.32 -4.68
N ILE A 18 3.52 11.37 -4.97
CA ILE A 18 2.95 12.24 -3.94
C ILE A 18 1.80 11.48 -3.27
N LEU A 19 1.80 11.45 -1.94
CA LEU A 19 0.73 10.85 -1.14
C LEU A 19 -0.24 11.90 -0.62
N ASP A 20 0.28 13.03 -0.15
CA ASP A 20 -0.52 14.09 0.44
C ASP A 20 0.14 15.45 0.28
N VAL A 21 -0.68 16.51 0.26
CA VAL A 21 -0.25 17.91 0.28
C VAL A 21 -1.09 18.63 1.33
N ALA A 22 -0.47 18.93 2.46
CA ALA A 22 -1.13 19.60 3.57
C ALA A 22 -1.38 21.10 3.28
N ASP A 23 -2.32 21.70 3.98
CA ASP A 23 -2.68 23.12 3.85
C ASP A 23 -1.52 24.09 4.11
N ASP A 24 -0.55 23.69 4.92
CA ASP A 24 0.64 24.49 5.23
C ASP A 24 1.71 24.40 4.14
N GLY A 25 1.47 23.60 3.08
CA GLY A 25 2.38 23.36 1.96
C GLY A 25 3.38 22.23 2.19
N THR A 26 3.27 21.47 3.28
CA THR A 26 4.04 20.24 3.49
C THR A 26 3.58 19.17 2.49
N VAL A 27 4.53 18.48 1.85
CA VAL A 27 4.26 17.41 0.89
C VAL A 27 4.81 16.11 1.43
N GLU A 28 3.93 15.11 1.55
CA GLU A 28 4.32 13.73 1.87
C GLU A 28 4.43 12.93 0.57
N PHE A 29 5.55 12.24 0.37
CA PHE A 29 5.82 11.52 -0.87
C PHE A 29 6.63 10.25 -0.66
N LEU A 30 6.43 9.29 -1.56
CA LEU A 30 7.22 8.07 -1.66
C LEU A 30 8.34 8.25 -2.70
N VAL A 31 9.49 7.64 -2.40
CA VAL A 31 10.52 7.29 -3.38
C VAL A 31 10.69 5.79 -3.33
N TYR A 32 10.58 5.12 -4.46
CA TYR A 32 10.71 3.67 -4.52
C TYR A 32 11.53 3.21 -5.73
N GLY A 33 12.18 2.06 -5.59
CA GLY A 33 13.12 1.51 -6.54
C GLY A 33 14.56 1.61 -6.05
N TYR A 34 15.51 1.76 -6.97
CA TYR A 34 16.93 1.84 -6.65
C TYR A 34 17.32 3.25 -6.19
N MET A 35 17.93 3.33 -5.01
CA MET A 35 18.41 4.59 -4.43
C MET A 35 19.80 4.90 -4.97
N ASN A 36 19.90 5.83 -5.93
CA ASN A 36 21.13 6.18 -6.58
C ASN A 36 21.93 7.30 -5.87
N ARG A 37 21.43 7.79 -4.73
CA ARG A 37 22.07 8.82 -3.89
C ARG A 37 21.47 8.89 -2.50
N GLY A 38 22.15 9.57 -1.57
CA GLY A 38 21.69 9.82 -0.21
C GLY A 38 22.05 8.70 0.76
N ASN A 39 21.36 8.66 1.90
CA ASN A 39 21.69 7.71 3.00
C ASN A 39 21.49 6.25 2.62
N HIS A 40 20.65 5.98 1.62
CA HIS A 40 20.31 4.63 1.16
C HIS A 40 20.89 4.31 -0.21
N GLU A 41 21.93 5.07 -0.63
CA GLU A 41 22.60 4.83 -1.90
C GLU A 41 23.07 3.38 -2.05
N GLY A 42 22.74 2.76 -3.18
CA GLY A 42 23.06 1.37 -3.44
C GLY A 42 21.98 0.36 -3.04
N ASN A 43 20.95 0.79 -2.30
CA ASN A 43 19.85 -0.06 -1.88
C ASN A 43 18.64 0.07 -2.81
N GLN A 44 17.89 -1.00 -2.95
CA GLN A 44 16.57 -0.98 -3.53
C GLN A 44 15.54 -1.01 -2.40
N GLY A 45 14.49 -0.21 -2.53
CA GLY A 45 13.50 -0.13 -1.45
C GLY A 45 12.41 0.89 -1.65
N LEU A 46 11.75 1.20 -0.55
CA LEU A 46 10.66 2.15 -0.44
C LEU A 46 10.95 3.13 0.70
N GLY A 47 11.04 4.42 0.38
CA GLY A 47 11.18 5.50 1.36
C GLY A 47 9.97 6.43 1.37
N LEU A 48 9.51 6.82 2.55
CA LEU A 48 8.51 7.87 2.74
C LEU A 48 9.19 9.10 3.32
N TYR A 49 8.95 10.24 2.69
CA TYR A 49 9.60 11.50 2.99
C TYR A 49 8.58 12.62 3.12
N SER A 50 8.90 13.60 3.95
CA SER A 50 8.17 14.85 4.10
C SER A 50 9.03 16.00 3.59
N TYR A 51 8.48 16.85 2.73
CA TYR A 51 9.09 18.09 2.26
C TYR A 51 8.34 19.27 2.87
N SER A 52 9.00 20.04 3.72
CA SER A 52 8.41 21.22 4.33
C SER A 52 8.53 22.46 3.43
N LYS A 53 7.69 23.46 3.65
CA LYS A 53 7.72 24.74 2.93
C LYS A 53 9.06 25.48 3.04
N ASP A 54 9.86 25.20 4.06
CA ASP A 54 11.19 25.77 4.27
C ASP A 54 12.27 25.06 3.45
N GLY A 55 11.88 24.06 2.65
CA GLY A 55 12.76 23.31 1.76
C GLY A 55 13.48 22.14 2.44
N ALA A 56 13.14 21.81 3.69
CA ALA A 56 13.73 20.67 4.38
C ALA A 56 13.05 19.34 3.94
N VAL A 57 13.87 18.34 3.64
CA VAL A 57 13.41 16.96 3.41
C VAL A 57 13.70 16.14 4.66
N THR A 58 12.69 15.49 5.18
CA THR A 58 12.78 14.59 6.35
C THR A 58 12.35 13.20 5.95
N GLU A 59 13.20 12.20 6.22
CA GLU A 59 12.82 10.81 6.06
C GLU A 59 11.89 10.40 7.20
N ARG A 60 10.72 9.88 6.83
CA ARG A 60 9.71 9.37 7.77
C ARG A 60 9.83 7.88 7.98
N PHE A 61 10.18 7.14 6.92
CA PHE A 61 10.29 5.70 6.93
C PHE A 61 11.16 5.26 5.75
N PHE A 62 11.91 4.16 5.91
CA PHE A 62 12.58 3.47 4.81
C PHE A 62 12.56 1.95 5.07
N ALA A 63 12.30 1.19 4.02
CA ALA A 63 12.40 -0.26 4.01
C ALA A 63 13.21 -0.72 2.80
N ASP A 64 14.26 -1.51 3.06
CA ASP A 64 14.99 -2.21 2.00
C ASP A 64 14.11 -3.28 1.37
N SER A 65 14.29 -3.54 0.07
CA SER A 65 13.62 -4.59 -0.65
C SER A 65 14.59 -5.32 -1.58
N SER A 66 14.50 -6.64 -1.62
CA SER A 66 15.19 -7.47 -2.62
C SER A 66 14.36 -7.69 -3.88
N ARG A 67 13.15 -7.13 -3.95
CA ARG A 67 12.22 -7.27 -5.08
C ARG A 67 12.62 -6.33 -6.20
N SER A 68 12.28 -6.69 -7.43
CA SER A 68 12.54 -5.86 -8.60
C SER A 68 11.77 -4.53 -8.54
N TYR A 69 12.23 -3.54 -9.29
CA TYR A 69 11.52 -2.26 -9.41
C TYR A 69 10.07 -2.42 -9.87
N ASP A 70 9.83 -3.29 -10.86
CA ASP A 70 8.48 -3.50 -11.39
C ASP A 70 7.53 -4.13 -10.37
N GLU A 71 8.00 -5.05 -9.54
CA GLU A 71 7.21 -5.62 -8.44
C GLU A 71 6.88 -4.58 -7.38
N ILE A 72 7.87 -3.77 -6.97
CA ILE A 72 7.64 -2.68 -6.01
C ILE A 72 6.65 -1.67 -6.60
N ARG A 73 6.80 -1.28 -7.85
CA ARG A 73 5.91 -0.35 -8.54
C ARG A 73 4.47 -0.85 -8.58
N GLN A 74 4.26 -2.10 -8.99
CA GLN A 74 2.93 -2.71 -9.04
C GLN A 74 2.26 -2.73 -7.66
N ASP A 75 2.99 -3.06 -6.61
CA ASP A 75 2.48 -3.07 -5.25
C ASP A 75 2.09 -1.65 -4.78
N ILE A 76 2.93 -0.66 -5.02
CA ILE A 76 2.66 0.75 -4.68
C ILE A 76 1.47 1.31 -5.47
N GLU A 77 1.36 0.99 -6.76
CA GLU A 77 0.23 1.37 -7.59
C GLU A 77 -1.07 0.72 -7.12
N LYS A 78 -1.01 -0.50 -6.59
CA LYS A 78 -2.15 -1.22 -6.02
C LYS A 78 -2.66 -0.57 -4.75
N LEU A 79 -1.77 -0.32 -3.80
CA LEU A 79 -2.09 0.41 -2.57
C LEU A 79 -0.86 1.09 -1.98
N SER A 80 -0.94 2.41 -1.87
CA SER A 80 -0.12 3.24 -0.99
C SER A 80 -1.02 4.37 -0.49
N TYR A 81 -1.24 4.44 0.82
CA TYR A 81 -2.16 5.41 1.43
C TYR A 81 -1.61 5.88 2.78
N LEU A 82 -1.55 7.19 2.97
CA LEU A 82 -1.19 7.83 4.24
C LEU A 82 -2.44 8.50 4.81
N ASN A 83 -2.84 8.13 6.03
CA ASN A 83 -3.96 8.78 6.68
C ASN A 83 -3.53 9.98 7.52
N GLU A 84 -4.51 10.79 7.95
CA GLU A 84 -4.30 12.00 8.77
C GLU A 84 -3.66 11.71 10.14
N ASN A 85 -3.76 10.47 10.64
CA ASN A 85 -3.20 10.05 11.93
C ASN A 85 -1.73 9.58 11.81
N GLY A 86 -1.13 9.65 10.63
CA GLY A 86 0.25 9.22 10.40
C GLY A 86 0.42 7.71 10.26
N MET A 87 -0.66 6.97 9.93
CA MET A 87 -0.60 5.58 9.54
C MET A 87 -0.39 5.48 8.03
N PHE A 88 0.68 4.84 7.62
CA PHE A 88 0.98 4.55 6.22
C PHE A 88 0.60 3.10 5.90
N TYR A 89 -0.29 2.92 4.94
CA TYR A 89 -0.71 1.60 4.46
C TYR A 89 -0.12 1.32 3.08
N VAL A 90 0.43 0.12 2.93
CA VAL A 90 1.08 -0.31 1.69
C VAL A 90 0.79 -1.78 1.40
N TYR A 91 0.50 -2.07 0.13
CA TYR A 91 0.43 -3.45 -0.35
C TYR A 91 1.83 -3.95 -0.67
N GLN A 92 2.15 -5.16 -0.26
CA GLN A 92 3.39 -5.84 -0.60
C GLN A 92 3.17 -7.35 -0.65
N ASP A 93 3.39 -7.94 -1.81
CA ASP A 93 3.42 -9.41 -2.01
C ASP A 93 2.21 -10.14 -1.41
N GLY A 94 0.99 -9.71 -1.74
CA GLY A 94 -0.24 -10.34 -1.26
C GLY A 94 -0.64 -9.97 0.17
N ALA A 95 0.03 -9.03 0.79
CA ALA A 95 -0.32 -8.53 2.12
C ALA A 95 -0.49 -7.01 2.13
N VAL A 96 -1.28 -6.51 3.08
CA VAL A 96 -1.36 -5.07 3.39
C VAL A 96 -0.78 -4.86 4.78
N TYR A 97 0.20 -3.96 4.83
CA TYR A 97 0.85 -3.53 6.06
C TYR A 97 0.38 -2.13 6.44
N GLY A 98 0.18 -1.89 7.73
CA GLY A 98 0.01 -0.57 8.32
C GLY A 98 1.23 -0.23 9.15
N ILE A 99 1.84 0.93 8.89
CA ILE A 99 3.07 1.40 9.55
C ILE A 99 2.73 2.70 10.28
N ASP A 100 2.92 2.71 11.59
CA ASP A 100 2.83 3.93 12.39
C ASP A 100 4.12 4.73 12.23
N LEU A 101 4.03 5.90 11.59
CA LEU A 101 5.20 6.74 11.32
C LEU A 101 5.79 7.39 12.57
N SER A 102 5.09 7.39 13.69
CA SER A 102 5.59 7.92 14.97
C SER A 102 6.40 6.90 15.76
N SER A 103 5.88 5.69 15.92
CA SER A 103 6.55 4.60 16.65
C SER A 103 7.48 3.76 15.80
N LYS A 104 7.31 3.79 14.46
CA LYS A 104 7.96 2.91 13.47
C LYS A 104 7.53 1.44 13.60
N GLU A 105 6.50 1.18 14.37
CA GLU A 105 5.90 -0.16 14.46
C GLU A 105 5.04 -0.44 13.24
N TYR A 106 4.94 -1.69 12.85
CA TYR A 106 4.07 -2.13 11.78
C TYR A 106 3.13 -3.24 12.22
N MET A 107 2.00 -3.32 11.56
CA MET A 107 1.00 -4.37 11.71
C MET A 107 0.65 -4.96 10.35
N VAL A 108 0.33 -6.26 10.32
CA VAL A 108 -0.31 -6.88 9.15
C VAL A 108 -1.81 -6.64 9.26
N VAL A 109 -2.37 -5.91 8.30
CA VAL A 109 -3.82 -5.66 8.22
C VAL A 109 -4.52 -6.87 7.64
N ALA A 110 -3.98 -7.41 6.55
CA ALA A 110 -4.46 -8.61 5.88
C ALA A 110 -3.31 -9.28 5.11
N ASP A 111 -3.36 -10.59 4.94
CA ASP A 111 -2.40 -11.37 4.17
C ASP A 111 -3.10 -12.41 3.28
N GLY A 112 -2.33 -13.06 2.40
CA GLY A 112 -2.87 -14.03 1.45
C GLY A 112 -3.88 -13.44 0.46
N LEU A 113 -3.79 -12.15 0.20
CA LEU A 113 -4.68 -11.43 -0.70
C LEU A 113 -4.41 -11.75 -2.16
N THR A 114 -5.47 -12.05 -2.90
CA THR A 114 -5.44 -12.24 -4.36
C THR A 114 -6.48 -11.32 -5.01
N GLU A 115 -6.46 -11.22 -6.33
CA GLU A 115 -7.48 -10.47 -7.09
C GLU A 115 -8.89 -11.08 -6.96
N GLU A 116 -8.97 -12.39 -6.68
CA GLU A 116 -10.24 -13.09 -6.52
C GLU A 116 -10.81 -12.98 -5.10
N THR A 117 -9.95 -12.77 -4.10
CA THR A 117 -10.33 -12.78 -2.68
C THR A 117 -10.33 -11.41 -2.04
N SER A 118 -9.86 -10.38 -2.74
CA SER A 118 -9.78 -9.02 -2.16
C SER A 118 -10.11 -7.93 -3.15
N ALA A 119 -10.54 -6.78 -2.63
CA ALA A 119 -10.80 -5.58 -3.39
C ALA A 119 -10.32 -4.34 -2.62
N ILE A 120 -9.78 -3.37 -3.35
CA ILE A 120 -9.39 -2.06 -2.82
C ILE A 120 -10.28 -1.01 -3.48
N SER A 121 -10.80 -0.06 -2.71
CA SER A 121 -11.60 1.05 -3.25
C SER A 121 -10.76 1.96 -4.15
N SER A 122 -11.39 2.61 -5.11
CA SER A 122 -10.70 3.48 -6.07
C SER A 122 -9.99 4.68 -5.43
N ASP A 123 -10.49 5.17 -4.29
CA ASP A 123 -9.88 6.21 -3.47
C ASP A 123 -8.79 5.68 -2.52
N ARG A 124 -8.56 4.35 -2.53
CA ARG A 124 -7.56 3.65 -1.71
C ARG A 124 -7.78 3.77 -0.19
N THR A 125 -8.98 4.14 0.24
CA THR A 125 -9.29 4.28 1.66
C THR A 125 -9.84 3.02 2.30
N ARG A 126 -10.29 2.04 1.50
CA ARG A 126 -10.94 0.81 1.98
C ARG A 126 -10.35 -0.43 1.33
N LEU A 127 -10.14 -1.45 2.15
CA LEU A 127 -9.78 -2.80 1.74
C LEU A 127 -10.88 -3.77 2.20
N ALA A 128 -11.34 -4.63 1.30
CA ALA A 128 -12.21 -5.75 1.63
C ALA A 128 -11.54 -7.06 1.23
N TRP A 129 -11.67 -8.11 2.07
CA TRP A 129 -11.15 -9.43 1.74
C TRP A 129 -12.00 -10.54 2.34
N LEU A 130 -11.98 -11.68 1.68
CA LEU A 130 -12.64 -12.92 2.13
C LEU A 130 -11.76 -13.60 3.19
N GLU A 131 -12.39 -14.15 4.20
CA GLU A 131 -11.71 -15.07 5.11
C GLU A 131 -11.46 -16.41 4.41
N GLY A 132 -10.20 -16.82 4.36
CA GLY A 132 -9.77 -18.02 3.65
C GLY A 132 -9.31 -17.73 2.22
N GLN A 133 -8.83 -18.78 1.54
CA GLN A 133 -8.23 -18.65 0.21
C GLN A 133 -9.19 -19.06 -0.94
N ASP A 134 -10.36 -19.58 -0.62
CA ASP A 134 -11.35 -19.99 -1.61
C ASP A 134 -12.43 -18.92 -1.78
N ALA A 135 -12.41 -18.27 -2.95
CA ALA A 135 -13.37 -17.25 -3.30
C ALA A 135 -14.83 -17.72 -3.40
N TYR A 136 -15.06 -19.04 -3.41
CA TYR A 136 -16.37 -19.65 -3.59
C TYR A 136 -16.95 -20.28 -2.32
N GLU A 137 -16.16 -20.38 -1.24
CA GLU A 137 -16.56 -21.02 0.02
C GLU A 137 -16.53 -20.05 1.22
N ALA A 138 -16.24 -18.78 0.99
CA ALA A 138 -16.09 -17.81 2.06
C ALA A 138 -17.39 -17.60 2.84
N LYS A 139 -17.26 -17.54 4.16
CA LYS A 139 -18.35 -17.28 5.11
C LYS A 139 -18.25 -15.89 5.73
N THR A 140 -17.08 -15.29 5.67
CA THR A 140 -16.79 -14.00 6.27
C THR A 140 -16.12 -13.09 5.25
N ILE A 141 -16.55 -11.84 5.20
CA ILE A 141 -15.83 -10.75 4.53
C ILE A 141 -15.39 -9.78 5.61
N HIS A 142 -14.14 -9.39 5.57
CA HIS A 142 -13.60 -8.29 6.34
C HIS A 142 -13.57 -7.02 5.48
N VAL A 143 -13.96 -5.89 6.06
CA VAL A 143 -13.83 -4.56 5.45
C VAL A 143 -13.04 -3.68 6.41
N PHE A 144 -11.92 -3.14 5.94
CA PHE A 144 -11.05 -2.27 6.72
C PHE A 144 -11.03 -0.86 6.11
N ASN A 145 -11.31 0.14 6.93
CA ASN A 145 -11.21 1.54 6.54
C ASN A 145 -9.86 2.09 6.98
N MET A 146 -8.96 2.33 6.04
CA MET A 146 -7.61 2.81 6.29
C MET A 146 -7.58 4.27 6.75
N ALA A 147 -8.59 5.06 6.42
CA ALA A 147 -8.70 6.45 6.89
C ALA A 147 -8.99 6.53 8.39
N THR A 148 -9.86 5.64 8.90
CA THR A 148 -10.30 5.64 10.31
C THR A 148 -9.66 4.56 11.17
N GLY A 149 -9.14 3.49 10.55
CA GLY A 149 -8.65 2.30 11.24
C GLY A 149 -9.76 1.33 11.66
N GLU A 150 -11.00 1.57 11.25
CA GLU A 150 -12.14 0.72 11.62
C GLU A 150 -12.17 -0.57 10.79
N LYS A 151 -12.44 -1.69 11.46
CA LYS A 151 -12.65 -3.00 10.84
C LYS A 151 -14.09 -3.46 11.06
N GLN A 152 -14.72 -3.92 10.00
CA GLN A 152 -16.05 -4.53 10.02
C GLN A 152 -15.97 -5.95 9.47
N GLU A 153 -16.89 -6.80 9.93
CA GLU A 153 -17.06 -8.18 9.47
C GLU A 153 -18.48 -8.40 8.98
N ILE A 154 -18.61 -9.05 7.84
CA ILE A 154 -19.87 -9.43 7.25
C ILE A 154 -19.93 -10.95 7.23
N GLN A 155 -20.93 -11.53 7.90
CA GLN A 155 -21.12 -12.96 7.99
C GLN A 155 -22.17 -13.45 6.99
N ALA A 156 -21.90 -14.58 6.32
CA ALA A 156 -22.88 -15.23 5.47
C ALA A 156 -24.08 -15.74 6.29
N PRO A 157 -25.31 -15.60 5.80
CA PRO A 157 -26.45 -16.32 6.32
C PRO A 157 -26.20 -17.82 6.32
N GLU A 158 -26.90 -18.55 7.22
CA GLU A 158 -26.79 -20.01 7.28
C GLU A 158 -27.07 -20.67 5.92
N GLY A 159 -26.20 -21.57 5.49
CA GLY A 159 -26.29 -22.26 4.21
C GLY A 159 -25.85 -21.45 2.99
N SER A 160 -25.45 -20.18 3.16
CA SER A 160 -24.97 -19.30 2.09
C SER A 160 -23.44 -19.13 2.10
N VAL A 161 -22.90 -18.60 1.02
CA VAL A 161 -21.51 -18.17 0.88
C VAL A 161 -21.46 -16.72 0.41
N LEU A 162 -20.37 -16.01 0.67
CA LEU A 162 -20.13 -14.64 0.25
C LEU A 162 -19.12 -14.60 -0.88
N ARG A 163 -19.29 -13.61 -1.76
CA ARG A 163 -18.31 -13.27 -2.82
C ARG A 163 -18.04 -11.80 -2.78
N ALA A 164 -16.77 -11.43 -2.85
CA ALA A 164 -16.37 -10.05 -3.01
C ALA A 164 -16.53 -9.65 -4.48
N LEU A 165 -17.39 -8.68 -4.78
CA LEU A 165 -17.57 -8.15 -6.14
C LEU A 165 -16.78 -6.86 -6.35
N GLY A 166 -16.48 -6.11 -5.31
CA GLY A 166 -15.69 -4.89 -5.36
C GLY A 166 -16.40 -3.68 -4.75
N PHE A 167 -15.85 -2.50 -5.01
CA PHE A 167 -16.41 -1.23 -4.55
C PHE A 167 -17.09 -0.49 -5.71
N VAL A 168 -18.30 0.01 -5.46
CA VAL A 168 -19.06 0.84 -6.40
C VAL A 168 -19.45 2.11 -5.69
N GLN A 169 -18.98 3.28 -6.17
CA GLN A 169 -19.23 4.59 -5.57
C GLN A 169 -18.91 4.66 -4.06
N GLY A 170 -17.89 3.92 -3.63
CA GLY A 170 -17.46 3.84 -2.22
C GLY A 170 -18.17 2.77 -1.39
N ASP A 171 -19.26 2.17 -1.87
CA ASP A 171 -19.94 1.07 -1.20
C ASP A 171 -19.36 -0.28 -1.63
N PHE A 172 -19.15 -1.17 -0.66
CA PHE A 172 -18.70 -2.53 -0.93
C PHE A 172 -19.87 -3.40 -1.36
N VAL A 173 -19.71 -4.09 -2.49
CA VAL A 173 -20.72 -4.99 -3.08
C VAL A 173 -20.26 -6.44 -2.94
N TYR A 174 -21.12 -7.31 -2.42
CA TYR A 174 -20.86 -8.73 -2.14
C TYR A 174 -22.09 -9.60 -2.36
#